data_faae519cfdc91dbef9f803000cbaf5db
#
_entry.id   faae519cfdc91dbef9f803000cbaf5db
#
_cell.length_a   1.000
_cell.length_b   1.000
_cell.length_c   1.000
_cell.angle_alpha   90.00
_cell.angle_beta   90.00
_cell.angle_gamma   90.00
#
_symmetry.space_group_name_H-M   'P 1'
#
loop_
_entity.id
_entity.type
_entity.pdbx_description
1 polymer ?
#
loop_
_entity_poly.entity_id
_entity_poly.type
_entity_poly.pdbx_seq_one_letter_code
_entity_poly.pdbx_strand_id
1 'polypeptide(L)' 'MSKLILSVAFGDYDRTRPIVDGRVQIDGVDPICQLLSPEEMFFRAFRHQDFDICELSLSSYCVSVSRGESQYIAIPVFL' A
#
# COMPACT_ATOMS: atom_id res chain seq x y z
N MET A 1 11.49 -4.81 22.11
CA MET A 1 10.10 -4.94 21.64
C MET A 1 10.11 -5.27 20.16
N SER A 2 9.38 -6.28 19.76
CA SER A 2 9.34 -6.69 18.36
C SER A 2 8.51 -5.71 17.53
N LYS A 3 8.93 -5.51 16.28
CA LYS A 3 8.20 -4.68 15.33
C LYS A 3 7.10 -5.49 14.68
N LEU A 4 6.03 -4.81 14.26
CA LEU A 4 4.95 -5.39 13.50
C LEU A 4 5.39 -5.58 12.05
N ILE A 5 5.31 -6.80 11.54
CA ILE A 5 5.69 -7.11 10.17
C ILE A 5 4.46 -6.89 9.28
N LEU A 6 4.57 -5.98 8.33
CA LEU A 6 3.47 -5.63 7.42
C LEU A 6 3.93 -5.75 5.97
N SER A 7 3.06 -6.25 5.10
CA SER A 7 3.30 -6.22 3.67
C SER A 7 2.89 -4.87 3.10
N VAL A 8 3.80 -4.23 2.38
CA VAL A 8 3.63 -2.87 1.87
C VAL A 8 3.91 -2.88 0.37
N ALA A 9 2.94 -2.46 -0.43
CA ALA A 9 3.08 -2.46 -1.88
C ALA A 9 2.89 -1.05 -2.43
N PHE A 10 3.81 -0.63 -3.28
CA PHE A 10 3.72 0.65 -3.99
C PHE A 10 4.61 0.63 -5.23
N GLY A 11 4.47 1.66 -6.06
CA GLY A 11 5.28 1.79 -7.25
C GLY A 11 6.71 2.19 -6.93
N ASP A 12 7.61 1.96 -7.89
CA ASP A 12 9.03 2.32 -7.78
C ASP A 12 9.19 3.79 -8.17
N TYR A 13 9.01 4.67 -7.19
CA TYR A 13 9.11 6.12 -7.38
C TYR A 13 10.25 6.69 -6.55
N ASP A 14 10.74 7.86 -6.95
CA ASP A 14 11.68 8.60 -6.11
C ASP A 14 11.10 8.89 -4.74
N ARG A 15 9.79 9.12 -4.69
CA ARG A 15 9.05 9.44 -3.45
C ARG A 15 8.99 8.28 -2.46
N THR A 16 9.00 7.05 -2.96
CA THR A 16 8.88 5.83 -2.13
C THR A 16 10.23 5.16 -1.87
N ARG A 17 11.25 5.51 -2.66
CA ARG A 17 12.58 4.90 -2.54
C ARG A 17 13.17 4.98 -1.13
N PRO A 18 13.05 6.09 -0.37
CA PRO A 18 13.61 6.16 0.97
C PRO A 18 13.04 5.11 1.93
N ILE A 19 11.79 4.71 1.74
CA ILE A 19 11.18 3.65 2.56
C ILE A 19 11.76 2.29 2.18
N VAL A 20 11.92 2.04 0.88
CA VAL A 20 12.50 0.78 0.37
C VAL A 20 13.92 0.62 0.84
N ASP A 21 14.71 1.70 0.79
CA ASP A 21 16.13 1.70 1.16
C ASP A 21 16.35 1.70 2.68
N GLY A 22 15.32 1.90 3.47
CA GLY A 22 15.44 2.00 4.92
C GLY A 22 15.92 3.33 5.44
N ARG A 23 16.05 4.35 4.57
CA ARG A 23 16.46 5.70 5.00
C ARG A 23 15.38 6.40 5.81
N VAL A 24 14.12 6.09 5.52
CA VAL A 24 12.97 6.54 6.29
C VAL A 24 12.26 5.32 6.81
N GLN A 25 12.03 5.27 8.11
CA GLN A 25 11.43 4.11 8.76
C GLN A 25 10.06 4.46 9.31
N ILE A 26 9.17 3.47 9.29
CA ILE A 26 7.85 3.58 9.93
C ILE A 26 8.01 3.07 11.35
N ASP A 27 7.75 3.92 12.33
CA ASP A 27 7.96 3.56 13.73
C ASP A 27 7.10 2.37 14.14
N GLY A 28 7.74 1.36 14.73
CA GLY A 28 7.06 0.15 15.18
C GLY A 28 6.75 -0.86 14.08
N VAL A 29 7.17 -0.61 12.83
CA VAL A 29 6.85 -1.46 11.69
C VAL A 29 8.12 -1.96 11.02
N ASP A 30 8.12 -3.23 10.65
CA ASP A 30 9.14 -3.84 9.79
C ASP A 30 8.47 -4.14 8.45
N PRO A 31 8.58 -3.23 7.45
CA PRO A 31 7.84 -3.39 6.21
C PRO A 31 8.50 -4.39 5.27
N ILE A 32 7.70 -5.29 4.71
CA ILE A 32 8.12 -6.13 3.59
C ILE A 32 7.63 -5.41 2.33
N CYS A 33 8.54 -4.68 1.68
CA CYS A 33 8.21 -3.84 0.54
C CYS A 33 8.14 -4.64 -0.75
N GLN A 34 7.10 -4.41 -1.55
CA GLN A 34 6.95 -5.00 -2.87
C GLN A 34 6.75 -3.86 -3.88
N LEU A 35 7.62 -3.81 -4.87
CA LEU A 35 7.54 -2.81 -5.94
C LEU A 35 6.83 -3.47 -7.12
N LEU A 36 5.61 -3.03 -7.38
CA LEU A 36 4.74 -3.64 -8.38
C LEU A 36 4.24 -2.60 -9.37
N SER A 37 3.84 -3.05 -10.56
CA SER A 37 3.13 -2.19 -11.50
C SER A 37 1.76 -1.83 -10.93
N PRO A 38 1.19 -0.67 -11.31
CA PRO A 38 -0.14 -0.30 -10.83
C PRO A 38 -1.20 -1.35 -11.15
N GLU A 39 -1.16 -1.94 -12.33
CA GLU A 39 -2.14 -2.94 -12.75
C GLU A 39 -2.10 -4.17 -11.86
N GLU A 40 -0.91 -4.72 -11.61
CA GLU A 40 -0.76 -5.90 -10.77
C GLU A 40 -1.13 -5.58 -9.32
N MET A 41 -0.63 -4.45 -8.81
CA MET A 41 -0.86 -4.06 -7.43
C MET A 41 -2.36 -3.86 -7.15
N PHE A 42 -3.06 -3.13 -8.02
CA PHE A 42 -4.47 -2.85 -7.83
C PHE A 42 -5.31 -4.12 -7.96
N PHE A 43 -4.98 -4.99 -8.93
CA PHE A 43 -5.66 -6.27 -9.08
C PHE A 43 -5.54 -7.10 -7.80
N ARG A 44 -4.31 -7.26 -7.29
CA ARG A 44 -4.07 -8.07 -6.09
C ARG A 44 -4.71 -7.45 -4.85
N ALA A 45 -4.71 -6.12 -4.76
CA ALA A 45 -5.33 -5.44 -3.62
C ALA A 45 -6.85 -5.63 -3.60
N PHE A 46 -7.52 -5.38 -4.74
CA PHE A 46 -8.98 -5.45 -4.79
C PHE A 46 -9.53 -6.87 -4.85
N ARG A 47 -8.81 -7.79 -5.49
CA ARG A 47 -9.28 -9.17 -5.65
C ARG A 47 -8.89 -10.07 -4.49
N HIS A 48 -7.68 -9.88 -3.94
CA HIS A 48 -7.10 -10.83 -2.99
C HIS A 48 -6.76 -10.21 -1.64
N GLN A 49 -6.79 -8.88 -1.51
CA GLN A 49 -6.38 -8.17 -0.30
C GLN A 49 -5.00 -8.64 0.19
N ASP A 50 -4.04 -8.75 -0.74
CA ASP A 50 -2.72 -9.33 -0.46
C ASP A 50 -1.82 -8.45 0.41
N PHE A 51 -2.19 -7.18 0.60
CA PHE A 51 -1.31 -6.21 1.25
C PHE A 51 -1.95 -5.62 2.49
N ASP A 52 -1.11 -5.34 3.49
CA ASP A 52 -1.55 -4.60 4.67
C ASP A 52 -1.63 -3.10 4.37
N ILE A 53 -0.63 -2.58 3.64
CA ILE A 53 -0.58 -1.19 3.20
C ILE A 53 -0.26 -1.19 1.72
N CYS A 54 -1.01 -0.44 0.93
CA CYS A 54 -0.71 -0.35 -0.50
C CYS A 54 -1.20 0.95 -1.11
N GLU A 55 -0.57 1.31 -2.21
CA GLU A 55 -1.04 2.36 -3.09
C GLU A 55 -2.26 1.87 -3.86
N LEU A 56 -3.27 2.72 -4.00
CA LEU A 56 -4.47 2.39 -4.77
C LEU A 56 -4.86 3.55 -5.68
N SER A 57 -5.52 3.22 -6.79
CA SER A 57 -6.16 4.21 -7.63
C SER A 57 -7.27 4.92 -6.84
N LEU A 58 -7.24 6.24 -6.80
CA LEU A 58 -8.24 7.00 -6.06
C LEU A 58 -9.64 6.78 -6.62
N SER A 59 -9.79 6.78 -7.95
CA SER A 59 -11.10 6.57 -8.57
C SER A 59 -11.65 5.18 -8.28
N SER A 60 -10.81 4.15 -8.36
CA SER A 60 -11.22 2.78 -8.05
C SER A 60 -11.59 2.61 -6.57
N TYR A 61 -10.84 3.28 -5.70
CA TYR A 61 -11.15 3.26 -4.28
C TYR A 61 -12.51 3.91 -4.00
N CYS A 62 -12.77 5.06 -4.60
CA CYS A 62 -14.04 5.75 -4.44
C CYS A 62 -15.22 4.89 -4.93
N VAL A 63 -15.05 4.19 -6.04
CA VAL A 63 -16.08 3.27 -6.54
C VAL A 63 -16.34 2.15 -5.54
N SER A 64 -15.29 1.54 -5.00
CA SER A 64 -15.44 0.44 -4.04
C SER A 64 -16.12 0.91 -2.75
N VAL A 65 -15.80 2.10 -2.28
CA VAL A 65 -16.45 2.68 -1.10
C VAL A 65 -17.93 2.93 -1.36
N SER A 66 -18.26 3.51 -2.52
CA SER A 66 -19.65 3.81 -2.88
C SER A 66 -20.52 2.56 -2.97
N ARG A 67 -19.91 1.42 -3.28
CA ARG A 67 -20.60 0.13 -3.34
C ARG A 67 -20.60 -0.63 -2.02
N GLY A 68 -19.95 -0.08 -1.00
CA GLY A 68 -19.81 -0.78 0.28
C GLY A 68 -18.91 -2.00 0.23
N GLU A 69 -18.00 -2.06 -0.75
CA GLU A 69 -17.16 -3.24 -1.00
C GLU A 69 -15.71 -3.05 -0.60
N SER A 70 -15.34 -1.88 -0.06
CA SER A 70 -13.95 -1.59 0.23
C SER A 70 -13.44 -2.41 1.41
N GLN A 71 -12.29 -3.06 1.22
CA GLN A 71 -11.55 -3.77 2.27
C GLN A 71 -10.43 -2.91 2.84
N TYR A 72 -10.20 -1.73 2.27
CA TYR A 72 -9.12 -0.83 2.68
C TYR A 72 -9.68 0.48 3.18
N ILE A 73 -8.93 1.10 4.07
CA ILE A 73 -9.23 2.44 4.58
C ILE A 73 -8.13 3.37 4.07
N ALA A 74 -8.54 4.48 3.47
CA ALA A 74 -7.57 5.47 2.99
C ALA A 74 -6.97 6.25 4.16
N ILE A 75 -5.66 6.48 4.07
CA ILE A 75 -4.97 7.41 4.96
C ILE A 75 -4.69 8.70 4.18
N PRO A 76 -4.49 9.84 4.86
CA PRO A 76 -4.36 11.13 4.18
C PRO A 76 -2.96 11.31 3.54
N VAL A 77 -2.60 10.41 2.64
CA VAL A 77 -1.32 10.43 1.93
C VAL A 77 -1.59 10.20 0.45
N PHE A 78 -1.08 11.09 -0.38
CA PHE A 78 -1.17 10.97 -1.84
C PHE A 78 0.24 10.79 -2.41
N LEU A 79 0.38 9.82 -3.28
CA LEU A 79 1.66 9.53 -3.93
C LEU A 79 1.77 10.17 -5.32
#